data_ad70ee91fb66756bbf94c2575fdc2ed7
#
_entry.id   ad70ee91fb66756bbf94c2575fdc2ed7
#
_cell.length_a   1.000
_cell.length_b   1.000
_cell.length_c   1.000
_cell.angle_alpha   90.00
_cell.angle_beta   90.00
_cell.angle_gamma   90.00
#
_symmetry.space_group_name_H-M   'P 1'
#
loop_
_entity.id
_entity.type
_entity.pdbx_description
1 polymer ?
#
loop_
_entity_poly.entity_id
_entity_poly.type
_entity_poly.pdbx_seq_one_letter_code
_entity_poly.pdbx_strand_id
1 'polypeptide(L)'
;MKKMYAAALLTAGVLCLTSAVSAAPSQTAAQETVKTPLQQMHMGTSEEKNHRAEIQADYFQHRGERRYINLYNLHVFRQYKEMHGMSLHWGLTVTRPVGSWAEKDAPTVRLDSGAVGVGPSYMVRWTKPLGKKWEASLDLTGGLMVYNKVHPAHTRNYDFMWRIGPRLTYHFNDRNALSIAYLGHHVSNGQRTKNPGYNGVGVSIGYRYTY
;
A
#
# COMPACT_ATOMS: atom_id res chain seq x y z
N MET A 1 11.56 34.92 20.30
CA MET A 1 10.92 34.82 18.97
C MET A 1 10.26 33.46 18.84
N LYS A 2 8.94 33.40 18.96
CA LYS A 2 8.16 32.14 18.90
C LYS A 2 7.95 31.76 17.42
N LYS A 3 8.50 30.63 16.98
CA LYS A 3 8.22 30.08 15.66
C LYS A 3 6.89 29.30 15.72
N MET A 4 5.86 29.85 15.11
CA MET A 4 4.59 29.17 14.86
C MET A 4 4.82 28.08 13.79
N TYR A 5 4.63 26.83 14.15
CA TYR A 5 4.55 25.74 13.17
C TYR A 5 3.14 25.71 12.61
N ALA A 6 3.01 26.08 11.34
CA ALA A 6 1.77 25.91 10.60
C ALA A 6 1.59 24.41 10.29
N ALA A 7 0.61 23.81 10.96
CA ALA A 7 0.14 22.48 10.63
C ALA A 7 -0.69 22.58 9.34
N ALA A 8 -0.11 22.15 8.21
CA ALA A 8 -0.87 21.98 6.98
C ALA A 8 -1.69 20.68 7.11
N LEU A 9 -2.99 20.84 7.39
CA LEU A 9 -3.96 19.75 7.21
C LEU A 9 -4.08 19.46 5.71
N LEU A 10 -3.60 18.31 5.28
CA LEU A 10 -3.93 17.76 3.97
C LEU A 10 -5.35 17.17 4.06
N THR A 11 -6.33 17.92 3.59
CA THR A 11 -7.67 17.41 3.29
C THR A 11 -7.56 16.54 2.03
N ALA A 12 -7.51 15.23 2.22
CA ALA A 12 -7.64 14.26 1.14
C ALA A 12 -9.10 14.28 0.66
N GLY A 13 -9.36 14.92 -0.47
CA GLY A 13 -10.64 14.86 -1.15
C GLY A 13 -10.89 13.46 -1.69
N VAL A 14 -11.83 12.75 -1.08
CA VAL A 14 -12.38 11.50 -1.62
C VAL A 14 -13.30 11.87 -2.78
N LEU A 15 -12.81 11.71 -4.02
CA LEU A 15 -13.69 11.75 -5.20
C LEU A 15 -14.52 10.46 -5.23
N CYS A 16 -15.77 10.55 -4.78
CA CYS A 16 -16.79 9.54 -5.06
C CYS A 16 -17.20 9.64 -6.54
N LEU A 17 -16.72 8.75 -7.37
CA LEU A 17 -17.29 8.50 -8.69
C LEU A 17 -18.55 7.66 -8.54
N THR A 18 -19.71 8.32 -8.46
CA THR A 18 -21.01 7.67 -8.58
C THR A 18 -21.36 7.56 -10.07
N SER A 19 -21.21 6.37 -10.64
CA SER A 19 -21.79 6.04 -11.93
C SER A 19 -23.25 5.65 -11.70
N ALA A 20 -24.17 6.50 -12.13
CA ALA A 20 -25.60 6.20 -12.21
C ALA A 20 -25.83 5.18 -13.32
N VAL A 21 -26.25 3.98 -12.97
CA VAL A 21 -26.81 3.00 -13.92
C VAL A 21 -28.32 3.19 -13.95
N SER A 22 -28.81 3.70 -15.08
CA SER A 22 -30.23 3.77 -15.42
C SER A 22 -30.73 2.37 -15.76
N ALA A 23 -31.66 1.83 -14.99
CA ALA A 23 -32.35 0.59 -15.30
C ALA A 23 -33.66 0.90 -16.02
N ALA A 24 -33.80 0.46 -17.26
CA ALA A 24 -35.07 0.37 -17.95
C ALA A 24 -35.71 -1.03 -17.74
N PRO A 25 -37.01 -1.13 -17.49
CA PRO A 25 -37.66 -2.42 -17.37
C PRO A 25 -38.03 -3.00 -18.76
N SER A 26 -37.54 -4.18 -19.06
CA SER A 26 -38.05 -4.97 -20.16
C SER A 26 -38.71 -6.24 -19.62
N GLN A 27 -40.02 -6.29 -19.71
CA GLN A 27 -40.82 -7.50 -19.56
C GLN A 27 -40.68 -8.33 -20.86
N THR A 28 -40.26 -9.57 -20.72
CA THR A 28 -40.54 -10.57 -21.76
C THR A 28 -40.74 -11.94 -21.13
N ALA A 29 -41.80 -12.59 -21.61
CA ALA A 29 -42.41 -13.78 -21.10
C ALA A 29 -41.50 -15.01 -21.01
N ALA A 30 -41.84 -15.87 -20.04
CA ALA A 30 -41.25 -17.17 -19.80
C ALA A 30 -41.39 -18.11 -20.98
N GLN A 31 -40.28 -18.66 -21.45
CA GLN A 31 -40.20 -19.93 -22.11
C GLN A 31 -39.33 -20.87 -21.29
N GLU A 32 -39.96 -21.81 -20.61
CA GLU A 32 -39.30 -22.93 -19.96
C GLU A 32 -38.65 -23.83 -21.01
N THR A 33 -37.37 -23.68 -21.21
CA THR A 33 -36.57 -24.62 -22.01
C THR A 33 -36.00 -25.68 -21.07
N VAL A 34 -36.49 -26.91 -21.19
CA VAL A 34 -35.95 -28.10 -20.51
C VAL A 34 -34.49 -28.24 -20.91
N LYS A 35 -33.60 -27.97 -19.98
CA LYS A 35 -32.14 -28.08 -20.13
C LYS A 35 -31.71 -29.54 -20.03
N THR A 36 -31.04 -30.03 -21.05
CA THR A 36 -30.42 -31.37 -21.11
C THR A 36 -29.29 -31.49 -20.07
N PRO A 37 -29.05 -32.70 -19.49
CA PRO A 37 -28.04 -32.91 -18.43
C PRO A 37 -26.61 -32.49 -18.78
N LEU A 38 -26.26 -32.43 -20.06
CA LEU A 38 -24.94 -31.99 -20.54
C LEU A 38 -24.71 -30.47 -20.42
N GLN A 39 -25.75 -29.64 -20.32
CA GLN A 39 -25.61 -28.19 -20.14
C GLN A 39 -25.41 -27.77 -18.66
N GLN A 40 -25.67 -28.69 -17.71
CA GLN A 40 -25.43 -28.43 -16.28
C GLN A 40 -23.96 -28.59 -15.87
N MET A 41 -23.12 -29.22 -16.70
CA MET A 41 -21.70 -29.45 -16.38
C MET A 41 -20.80 -28.25 -16.69
N HIS A 42 -21.31 -27.17 -17.30
CA HIS A 42 -20.52 -25.99 -17.69
C HIS A 42 -20.98 -24.66 -17.06
N MET A 43 -21.85 -24.71 -16.06
CA MET A 43 -22.00 -23.55 -15.19
C MET A 43 -20.92 -23.64 -14.09
N GLY A 44 -19.68 -23.39 -14.49
CA GLY A 44 -18.69 -22.93 -13.55
C GLY A 44 -19.30 -21.73 -12.83
N THR A 45 -19.50 -21.87 -11.52
CA THR A 45 -19.82 -20.78 -10.64
C THR A 45 -18.89 -19.63 -11.00
N SER A 46 -19.43 -18.55 -11.55
CA SER A 46 -18.68 -17.29 -11.59
C SER A 46 -18.36 -16.97 -10.15
N GLU A 47 -17.12 -17.26 -9.72
CA GLU A 47 -16.59 -16.75 -8.47
C GLU A 47 -16.87 -15.26 -8.51
N GLU A 48 -17.78 -14.84 -7.66
CA GLU A 48 -18.08 -13.43 -7.45
C GLU A 48 -16.75 -12.80 -7.04
N LYS A 49 -16.09 -12.13 -7.99
CA LYS A 49 -14.78 -11.55 -7.79
C LYS A 49 -14.96 -10.39 -6.83
N ASN A 50 -14.87 -10.67 -5.54
CA ASN A 50 -14.83 -9.66 -4.51
C ASN A 50 -13.64 -8.72 -4.76
N HIS A 51 -13.93 -7.55 -5.29
CA HIS A 51 -12.92 -6.53 -5.49
C HIS A 51 -12.62 -5.86 -4.15
N ARG A 52 -11.34 -5.79 -3.80
CA ARG A 52 -10.89 -5.17 -2.55
C ARG A 52 -9.99 -3.97 -2.85
N ALA A 53 -10.30 -2.85 -2.21
CA ALA A 53 -9.45 -1.67 -2.16
C ALA A 53 -8.96 -1.48 -0.71
N GLU A 54 -7.73 -0.99 -0.57
CA GLU A 54 -7.13 -0.77 0.76
C GLU A 54 -6.32 0.53 0.75
N ILE A 55 -6.52 1.34 1.80
CA ILE A 55 -5.69 2.51 2.09
C ILE A 55 -4.83 2.17 3.30
N GLN A 56 -3.53 2.44 3.23
CA GLN A 56 -2.59 2.23 4.34
C GLN A 56 -1.82 3.50 4.62
N ALA A 57 -1.66 3.82 5.90
CA ALA A 57 -0.77 4.88 6.39
C ALA A 57 0.33 4.26 7.22
N ASP A 58 1.59 4.59 6.91
CA ASP A 58 2.76 4.05 7.58
C ASP A 58 3.59 5.15 8.22
N TYR A 59 4.19 4.81 9.34
CA TYR A 59 5.30 5.53 9.94
C TYR A 59 6.46 4.59 10.21
N PHE A 60 7.65 4.93 9.70
CA PHE A 60 8.89 4.21 9.97
C PHE A 60 9.90 5.11 10.65
N GLN A 61 10.47 4.60 11.71
CA GLN A 61 11.62 5.19 12.37
C GLN A 61 12.90 4.62 11.76
N HIS A 62 13.88 5.49 11.56
CA HIS A 62 15.19 5.12 11.02
C HIS A 62 15.90 4.08 11.91
N ARG A 63 16.72 3.26 11.27
CA ARG A 63 17.71 2.40 11.91
C ARG A 63 19.11 2.70 11.37
N GLY A 64 20.06 2.92 12.27
CA GLY A 64 21.46 3.13 11.94
C GLY A 64 21.98 4.52 12.31
N GLU A 65 23.28 4.59 12.55
CA GLU A 65 23.93 5.73 13.21
C GLU A 65 24.16 6.96 12.32
N ARG A 66 24.05 6.82 11.00
CA ARG A 66 24.34 7.92 10.04
C ARG A 66 23.16 8.30 9.18
N ARG A 67 22.05 7.56 9.26
CA ARG A 67 20.90 7.68 8.37
C ARG A 67 19.65 7.93 9.20
N TYR A 68 19.49 9.18 9.62
CA TYR A 68 18.38 9.63 10.47
C TYR A 68 17.21 10.08 9.57
N ILE A 69 16.65 9.16 8.79
CA ILE A 69 15.55 9.44 7.86
C ILE A 69 14.34 8.64 8.32
N ASN A 70 13.36 9.32 8.88
CA ASN A 70 12.05 8.76 9.16
C ASN A 70 11.19 8.83 7.89
N LEU A 71 10.26 7.89 7.74
CA LEU A 71 9.46 7.77 6.55
C LEU A 71 7.97 7.73 6.89
N TYR A 72 7.21 8.56 6.20
CA TYR A 72 5.75 8.57 6.23
C TYR A 72 5.25 8.17 4.85
N ASN A 73 4.36 7.17 4.78
CA ASN A 73 3.77 6.74 3.52
C ASN A 73 2.26 6.74 3.60
N LEU A 74 1.64 7.03 2.47
CA LEU A 74 0.24 6.77 2.20
C LEU A 74 0.15 5.90 0.95
N HIS A 75 -0.53 4.77 1.06
CA HIS A 75 -0.71 3.83 -0.04
C HIS A 75 -2.19 3.67 -0.36
N VAL A 76 -2.50 3.54 -1.64
CA VAL A 76 -3.81 3.12 -2.11
C VAL A 76 -3.59 1.88 -2.98
N PHE A 77 -4.10 0.74 -2.52
CA PHE A 77 -3.98 -0.54 -3.21
C PHE A 77 -5.32 -1.04 -3.71
N ARG A 78 -5.30 -1.75 -4.82
CA ARG A 78 -6.39 -2.57 -5.34
C ARG A 78 -5.92 -4.00 -5.50
N GLN A 79 -6.68 -4.95 -4.94
CA GLN A 79 -6.46 -6.36 -5.19
C GLN A 79 -6.90 -6.70 -6.62
N TYR A 80 -6.04 -7.42 -7.34
CA TYR A 80 -6.36 -7.85 -8.72
C TYR A 80 -6.33 -9.36 -8.89
N LYS A 81 -5.73 -10.10 -7.94
CA LYS A 81 -5.68 -11.57 -7.98
C LYS A 81 -5.64 -12.15 -6.57
N GLU A 82 -6.30 -13.29 -6.39
CA GLU A 82 -6.24 -14.11 -5.19
C GLU A 82 -5.98 -15.56 -5.58
N MET A 83 -5.11 -16.26 -4.84
CA MET A 83 -4.71 -17.64 -5.10
C MET A 83 -4.36 -18.33 -3.78
N HIS A 84 -5.14 -19.31 -3.33
CA HIS A 84 -4.79 -20.19 -2.20
C HIS A 84 -4.20 -19.47 -0.97
N GLY A 85 -4.86 -18.43 -0.48
CA GLY A 85 -4.40 -17.65 0.69
C GLY A 85 -3.31 -16.61 0.38
N MET A 86 -2.94 -16.42 -0.89
CA MET A 86 -2.07 -15.36 -1.37
C MET A 86 -2.87 -14.36 -2.19
N SER A 87 -2.75 -13.07 -1.93
CA SER A 87 -3.37 -12.01 -2.72
C SER A 87 -2.32 -11.06 -3.30
N LEU A 88 -2.57 -10.63 -4.53
CA LEU A 88 -1.72 -9.70 -5.28
C LEU A 88 -2.45 -8.37 -5.42
N HIS A 89 -1.73 -7.29 -5.09
CA HIS A 89 -2.26 -5.93 -5.12
C HIS A 89 -1.32 -5.03 -5.90
N TRP A 90 -1.89 -4.07 -6.61
CA TRP A 90 -1.15 -2.96 -7.19
C TRP A 90 -1.74 -1.65 -6.71
N GLY A 91 -0.95 -0.59 -6.74
CA GLY A 91 -1.40 0.70 -6.26
C GLY A 91 -0.39 1.80 -6.42
N LEU A 92 -0.70 2.91 -5.78
CA LEU A 92 0.15 4.08 -5.71
C LEU A 92 0.57 4.36 -4.28
N THR A 93 1.78 4.85 -4.13
CA THR A 93 2.36 5.30 -2.87
C THR A 93 2.77 6.76 -2.98
N VAL A 94 2.36 7.55 -1.99
CA VAL A 94 2.97 8.85 -1.71
C VAL A 94 3.86 8.66 -0.49
N THR A 95 5.11 9.11 -0.58
CA THR A 95 6.12 8.96 0.48
C THR A 95 6.72 10.30 0.86
N ARG A 96 6.96 10.50 2.16
CA ARG A 96 7.61 11.68 2.70
C ARG A 96 8.73 11.26 3.65
N PRO A 97 9.95 11.07 3.16
CA PRO A 97 11.13 11.00 4.00
C PRO A 97 11.40 12.35 4.66
N VAL A 98 11.77 12.30 5.95
CA VAL A 98 12.13 13.49 6.76
C VAL A 98 13.35 13.16 7.58
N GLY A 99 14.38 13.99 7.47
CA GLY A 99 15.59 13.81 8.25
C GLY A 99 16.85 14.11 7.46
N SER A 100 17.95 13.54 7.90
CA SER A 100 19.27 13.80 7.34
C SER A 100 20.12 12.53 7.31
N TRP A 101 21.14 12.54 6.48
CA TRP A 101 22.18 11.53 6.51
C TRP A 101 23.56 12.19 6.56
N ALA A 102 24.56 11.43 7.01
CA ALA A 102 25.95 11.86 7.01
C ALA A 102 26.80 10.92 6.17
N GLU A 103 27.75 11.47 5.44
CA GLU A 103 28.74 10.69 4.69
C GLU A 103 29.69 9.97 5.64
N LYS A 104 30.31 8.87 5.15
CA LYS A 104 31.23 8.08 5.96
C LYS A 104 32.44 8.89 6.39
N ASP A 105 32.94 9.72 5.47
CA ASP A 105 34.16 10.49 5.65
C ASP A 105 33.94 11.85 6.32
N ALA A 106 32.67 12.25 6.51
CA ALA A 106 32.27 13.47 7.18
C ALA A 106 31.05 13.22 8.10
N PRO A 107 31.18 12.41 9.17
CA PRO A 107 30.04 11.96 9.97
C PRO A 107 29.35 13.06 10.78
N THR A 108 30.04 14.19 11.00
CA THR A 108 29.49 15.37 11.68
C THR A 108 28.66 16.28 10.77
N VAL A 109 28.85 16.18 9.46
CA VAL A 109 28.13 16.99 8.46
C VAL A 109 26.79 16.33 8.15
N ARG A 110 25.69 16.97 8.53
CA ARG A 110 24.32 16.49 8.30
C ARG A 110 23.76 17.10 7.02
N LEU A 111 23.46 16.23 6.05
CA LEU A 111 22.86 16.61 4.77
C LEU A 111 21.34 16.40 4.85
N ASP A 112 20.56 17.49 4.68
CA ASP A 112 19.08 17.39 4.63
C ASP A 112 18.65 16.43 3.52
N SER A 113 17.83 15.47 3.89
CA SER A 113 17.32 14.44 3.00
C SER A 113 15.78 14.41 2.98
N GLY A 114 15.12 15.46 3.47
CA GLY A 114 13.67 15.56 3.37
C GLY A 114 13.22 15.72 1.91
N ALA A 115 12.19 14.99 1.48
CA ALA A 115 11.62 15.05 0.13
C ALA A 115 10.14 14.66 0.15
N VAL A 116 9.48 14.76 -1.00
CA VAL A 116 8.18 14.14 -1.26
C VAL A 116 8.34 13.30 -2.52
N GLY A 117 7.90 12.05 -2.48
CA GLY A 117 7.96 11.14 -3.61
C GLY A 117 6.60 10.50 -3.88
N VAL A 118 6.44 10.02 -5.10
CA VAL A 118 5.27 9.28 -5.54
C VAL A 118 5.70 8.17 -6.50
N GLY A 119 4.98 7.06 -6.49
CA GLY A 119 5.27 5.99 -7.45
C GLY A 119 4.35 4.78 -7.33
N PRO A 120 4.41 3.91 -8.36
CA PRO A 120 3.69 2.66 -8.35
C PRO A 120 4.25 1.69 -7.30
N SER A 121 3.36 0.90 -6.73
CA SER A 121 3.72 -0.13 -5.75
C SER A 121 2.93 -1.40 -5.97
N TYR A 122 3.58 -2.52 -5.69
CA TYR A 122 2.99 -3.85 -5.68
C TYR A 122 3.10 -4.46 -4.30
N MET A 123 2.06 -5.18 -3.89
CA MET A 123 2.03 -5.90 -2.62
C MET A 123 1.58 -7.34 -2.85
N VAL A 124 2.35 -8.25 -2.29
CA VAL A 124 1.99 -9.67 -2.10
C VAL A 124 1.63 -9.85 -0.64
N ARG A 125 0.48 -10.45 -0.38
CA ARG A 125 0.02 -10.75 0.98
C ARG A 125 -0.33 -12.21 1.08
N TRP A 126 0.27 -12.90 2.05
CA TRP A 126 -0.11 -14.25 2.45
C TRP A 126 -0.99 -14.14 3.70
N THR A 127 -2.21 -14.69 3.62
CA THR A 127 -3.22 -14.56 4.66
C THR A 127 -3.62 -15.91 5.22
N LYS A 128 -3.73 -15.95 6.56
CA LYS A 128 -4.27 -17.09 7.31
C LYS A 128 -5.42 -16.60 8.18
N PRO A 129 -6.64 -17.13 8.02
CA PRO A 129 -7.75 -16.84 8.92
C PRO A 129 -7.44 -17.31 10.34
N LEU A 130 -7.78 -16.49 11.34
CA LEU A 130 -7.69 -16.80 12.77
C LEU A 130 -9.09 -16.90 13.42
N GLY A 131 -10.08 -17.34 12.64
CA GLY A 131 -11.48 -17.42 13.03
C GLY A 131 -12.38 -16.57 12.11
N LYS A 132 -13.56 -16.19 12.62
CA LYS A 132 -14.58 -15.51 11.78
C LYS A 132 -14.27 -14.04 11.47
N LYS A 133 -13.54 -13.35 12.34
CA LYS A 133 -13.33 -11.90 12.27
C LYS A 133 -11.86 -11.48 12.18
N TRP A 134 -10.93 -12.40 12.37
CA TRP A 134 -9.51 -12.08 12.42
C TRP A 134 -8.72 -12.79 11.32
N GLU A 135 -7.77 -12.09 10.76
CA GLU A 135 -6.78 -12.63 9.83
C GLU A 135 -5.38 -12.22 10.26
N ALA A 136 -4.44 -13.16 10.21
CA ALA A 136 -3.01 -12.86 10.26
C ALA A 136 -2.46 -12.92 8.84
N SER A 137 -1.61 -11.98 8.49
CA SER A 137 -0.97 -11.92 7.17
C SER A 137 0.50 -11.61 7.28
N LEU A 138 1.24 -11.99 6.24
CA LEU A 138 2.58 -11.48 5.96
C LEU A 138 2.50 -10.64 4.69
N ASP A 139 2.88 -9.36 4.78
CA ASP A 139 2.94 -8.44 3.65
C ASP A 139 4.36 -8.32 3.12
N LEU A 140 4.53 -8.35 1.82
CA LEU A 140 5.72 -7.93 1.08
C LEU A 140 5.31 -6.89 0.05
N THR A 141 5.84 -5.67 0.16
CA THR A 141 5.54 -4.59 -0.78
C THR A 141 6.83 -4.10 -1.43
N GLY A 142 6.78 -3.84 -2.72
CA GLY A 142 7.85 -3.20 -3.48
C GLY A 142 7.32 -2.05 -4.32
N GLY A 143 8.13 -1.01 -4.55
CA GLY A 143 7.74 0.12 -5.38
C GLY A 143 8.93 0.93 -5.86
N LEU A 144 8.71 1.71 -6.92
CA LEU A 144 9.65 2.70 -7.44
C LEU A 144 9.10 4.09 -7.11
N MET A 145 9.86 4.87 -6.35
CA MET A 145 9.49 6.22 -5.93
C MET A 145 10.29 7.25 -6.72
N VAL A 146 9.62 8.24 -7.26
CA VAL A 146 10.24 9.43 -7.87
C VAL A 146 10.00 10.62 -6.95
N TYR A 147 11.06 11.34 -6.61
CA TYR A 147 11.04 12.43 -5.64
C TYR A 147 11.12 13.80 -6.32
N ASN A 148 10.55 14.80 -5.67
CA ASN A 148 10.57 16.20 -6.12
C ASN A 148 11.95 16.85 -6.06
N LYS A 149 12.92 16.22 -5.38
CA LYS A 149 14.32 16.61 -5.32
C LYS A 149 15.20 15.37 -5.10
N VAL A 150 16.51 15.52 -5.21
CA VAL A 150 17.49 14.47 -4.94
C VAL A 150 17.29 13.92 -3.51
N HIS A 151 17.13 12.61 -3.40
CA HIS A 151 16.88 11.91 -2.13
C HIS A 151 17.50 10.51 -2.13
N PRO A 152 18.24 10.11 -1.08
CA PRO A 152 18.87 11.00 -0.09
C PRO A 152 19.81 12.01 -0.73
N ALA A 153 20.20 13.05 0.01
CA ALA A 153 21.06 14.10 -0.53
C ALA A 153 22.31 13.52 -1.24
N HIS A 154 22.75 14.16 -2.33
CA HIS A 154 23.88 13.76 -3.18
C HIS A 154 23.71 12.43 -3.94
N THR A 155 22.46 11.97 -4.17
CA THR A 155 22.19 10.72 -4.91
C THR A 155 21.40 10.98 -6.19
N ARG A 156 20.16 10.49 -6.26
CA ARG A 156 19.24 10.64 -7.40
C ARG A 156 17.86 11.08 -6.92
N ASN A 157 16.98 11.39 -7.83
CA ASN A 157 15.60 11.73 -7.54
C ASN A 157 14.65 10.51 -7.64
N TYR A 158 15.17 9.30 -7.61
CA TYR A 158 14.37 8.07 -7.55
C TYR A 158 15.03 7.02 -6.67
N ASP A 159 14.22 6.19 -6.01
CA ASP A 159 14.62 5.02 -5.25
C ASP A 159 13.64 3.88 -5.40
N PHE A 160 14.13 2.66 -5.18
CA PHE A 160 13.31 1.50 -4.90
C PHE A 160 13.04 1.43 -3.40
N MET A 161 11.80 1.21 -3.05
CA MET A 161 11.36 0.99 -1.68
C MET A 161 10.74 -0.40 -1.56
N TRP A 162 11.13 -1.15 -0.54
CA TRP A 162 10.42 -2.35 -0.16
C TRP A 162 10.18 -2.39 1.35
N ARG A 163 9.15 -3.12 1.74
CA ARG A 163 8.76 -3.31 3.13
C ARG A 163 8.19 -4.71 3.32
N ILE A 164 8.43 -5.29 4.49
CA ILE A 164 7.98 -6.64 4.84
C ILE A 164 7.62 -6.72 6.32
N GLY A 165 6.60 -7.48 6.66
CA GLY A 165 6.28 -7.82 8.04
C GLY A 165 4.86 -8.33 8.26
N PRO A 166 4.56 -8.75 9.49
CA PRO A 166 3.26 -9.27 9.87
C PRO A 166 2.20 -8.18 9.96
N ARG A 167 0.98 -8.56 9.62
CA ARG A 167 -0.24 -7.75 9.74
C ARG A 167 -1.34 -8.53 10.42
N LEU A 168 -2.07 -7.87 11.30
CA LEU A 168 -3.30 -8.37 11.89
C LEU A 168 -4.47 -7.54 11.36
N THR A 169 -5.53 -8.21 10.90
CA THR A 169 -6.72 -7.57 10.34
C THR A 169 -7.96 -8.02 11.11
N TYR A 170 -8.82 -7.06 11.41
CA TYR A 170 -10.12 -7.28 12.03
C TYR A 170 -11.24 -6.88 11.08
N HIS A 171 -12.18 -7.78 10.82
CA HIS A 171 -13.37 -7.57 10.00
C HIS A 171 -14.54 -7.11 10.87
N PHE A 172 -15.00 -5.88 10.64
CA PHE A 172 -16.24 -5.37 11.28
C PHE A 172 -17.46 -6.07 10.70
N ASN A 173 -17.44 -6.26 9.37
CA ASN A 173 -18.45 -6.94 8.57
C ASN A 173 -17.78 -7.47 7.27
N ASP A 174 -18.59 -8.05 6.37
CA ASP A 174 -18.09 -8.67 5.12
C ASP A 174 -17.42 -7.67 4.18
N ARG A 175 -17.68 -6.38 4.32
CA ARG A 175 -17.14 -5.32 3.44
C ARG A 175 -16.01 -4.53 4.05
N ASN A 176 -15.95 -4.39 5.37
CA ASN A 176 -15.07 -3.44 6.03
C ASN A 176 -14.13 -4.11 7.01
N ALA A 177 -12.85 -3.80 6.90
CA ALA A 177 -11.83 -4.30 7.81
C ALA A 177 -10.79 -3.22 8.14
N LEU A 178 -10.29 -3.25 9.37
CA LEU A 178 -9.17 -2.44 9.84
C LEU A 178 -7.98 -3.35 10.13
N SER A 179 -6.79 -2.87 9.86
CA SER A 179 -5.58 -3.64 10.09
C SER A 179 -4.46 -2.83 10.71
N ILE A 180 -3.59 -3.51 11.45
CA ILE A 180 -2.35 -2.98 11.97
C ILE A 180 -1.20 -3.91 11.57
N ALA A 181 -0.05 -3.33 11.21
CA ALA A 181 1.14 -4.10 10.88
C ALA A 181 2.38 -3.53 11.56
N TYR A 182 3.35 -4.41 11.80
CA TYR A 182 4.71 -4.04 12.16
C TYR A 182 5.64 -4.45 11.01
N LEU A 183 6.31 -3.46 10.41
CA LEU A 183 7.02 -3.65 9.14
C LEU A 183 8.46 -3.17 9.27
N GLY A 184 9.38 -3.92 8.64
CA GLY A 184 10.68 -3.41 8.24
C GLY A 184 10.61 -2.81 6.85
N HIS A 185 11.39 -1.76 6.58
CA HIS A 185 11.53 -1.20 5.25
C HIS A 185 12.99 -0.98 4.86
N HIS A 186 13.22 -0.93 3.55
CA HIS A 186 14.47 -0.53 2.93
C HIS A 186 14.21 0.37 1.73
N VAL A 187 15.03 1.40 1.59
CA VAL A 187 15.03 2.31 0.44
C VAL A 187 16.43 2.37 -0.14
N SER A 188 16.56 2.26 -1.45
CA SER A 188 17.84 2.33 -2.17
C SER A 188 17.66 2.59 -3.66
N ASN A 189 18.68 3.12 -4.33
CA ASN A 189 18.65 3.43 -5.77
C ASN A 189 19.16 2.28 -6.69
N GLY A 190 19.21 1.04 -6.17
CA GLY A 190 19.65 -0.12 -6.95
C GLY A 190 21.16 -0.21 -7.19
N GLN A 191 21.97 0.37 -6.32
CA GLN A 191 23.45 0.35 -6.36
C GLN A 191 24.07 1.03 -7.58
N ARG A 192 23.33 1.84 -8.30
CA ARG A 192 23.88 2.66 -9.36
C ARG A 192 24.41 3.95 -8.77
N THR A 193 25.74 4.19 -8.89
CA THR A 193 26.42 5.36 -8.29
C THR A 193 26.40 5.33 -6.75
N LYS A 194 26.58 6.47 -6.08
CA LYS A 194 26.50 6.61 -4.63
C LYS A 194 25.12 6.19 -4.13
N ASN A 195 25.07 5.10 -3.38
CA ASN A 195 23.82 4.54 -2.85
C ASN A 195 23.84 4.48 -1.32
N PRO A 196 23.44 5.54 -0.62
CA PRO A 196 23.40 5.55 0.83
C PRO A 196 22.17 4.84 1.40
N GLY A 197 21.49 3.94 0.67
CA GLY A 197 20.29 3.24 1.06
C GLY A 197 20.00 3.22 2.58
N TYR A 198 18.80 3.31 3.04
CA TYR A 198 18.47 3.37 4.46
C TYR A 198 17.36 2.38 4.84
N ASN A 199 17.38 1.99 6.12
CA ASN A 199 16.45 1.04 6.69
C ASN A 199 15.66 1.69 7.83
N GLY A 200 14.49 1.16 8.10
CA GLY A 200 13.69 1.50 9.26
C GLY A 200 12.77 0.38 9.67
N VAL A 201 12.16 0.55 10.82
CA VAL A 201 11.07 -0.27 11.31
C VAL A 201 9.93 0.63 11.74
N GLY A 202 8.71 0.15 11.62
CA GLY A 202 7.57 0.99 11.93
C GLY A 202 6.25 0.27 11.92
N VAL A 203 5.21 1.08 12.00
CA VAL A 203 3.83 0.63 12.05
C VAL A 203 3.06 1.09 10.83
N SER A 204 2.08 0.29 10.46
CA SER A 204 1.14 0.58 9.37
C SER A 204 -0.28 0.38 9.89
N ILE A 205 -1.17 1.30 9.59
CA ILE A 205 -2.61 1.16 9.80
C ILE A 205 -3.25 1.09 8.42
N GLY A 206 -4.16 0.13 8.21
CA GLY A 206 -4.84 -0.07 6.93
C GLY A 206 -6.34 -0.18 7.11
N TYR A 207 -7.09 0.39 6.17
CA TYR A 207 -8.52 0.20 6.03
C TYR A 207 -8.81 -0.45 4.69
N ARG A 208 -9.54 -1.58 4.72
CA ARG A 208 -9.92 -2.38 3.54
C ARG A 208 -11.43 -2.30 3.33
N TYR A 209 -11.81 -2.07 2.09
CA TYR A 209 -13.19 -2.12 1.61
C TYR A 209 -13.35 -3.16 0.50
N THR A 210 -14.36 -4.02 0.65
CA THR A 210 -14.76 -5.04 -0.34
C THR A 210 -16.03 -4.60 -1.05
N TYR A 211 -16.06 -4.63 -2.39
CA TYR A 211 -17.17 -4.16 -3.23
C TYR A 211 -17.42 -5.06 -4.42
#